data_08da653644b82b062fdde52770bdc16b
#
_entry.id   08da653644b82b062fdde52770bdc16b
#
_cell.length_a   1.000
_cell.length_b   1.000
_cell.length_c   1.000
_cell.angle_alpha   90.00
_cell.angle_beta   90.00
_cell.angle_gamma   90.00
#
_symmetry.space_group_name_H-M   'P 1'
#
loop_
_entity.id
_entity.type
_entity.pdbx_description
1 polymer ?
#
loop_
_entity_poly.entity_id
_entity_poly.type
_entity_poly.pdbx_seq_one_letter_code
_entity_poly.pdbx_strand_id
1 'polypeptide(L)'
;MTNKEALSLFRQTGALLDGHFILRSGLHSRQFFQCALALQQMPLVELFGAALAEKVRSLGVETVIAPAMGGLVIGQEVARQLGCRFIFAEK
;
A
#
# COMPACT_ATOMS: atom_id res chain seq x y z
N MET A 1 8.05 6.76 8.80
CA MET A 1 6.62 6.63 9.13
C MET A 1 6.44 5.49 10.12
N THR A 2 5.75 5.76 11.22
CA THR A 2 5.43 4.73 12.21
C THR A 2 4.13 4.02 11.85
N ASN A 3 3.89 2.85 12.46
CA ASN A 3 2.62 2.13 12.25
C ASN A 3 1.43 2.98 12.69
N LYS A 4 1.58 3.73 13.77
CA LYS A 4 0.53 4.62 14.28
C LYS A 4 0.19 5.72 13.28
N GLU A 5 1.20 6.33 12.67
CA GLU A 5 1.00 7.35 11.64
C GLU A 5 0.30 6.78 10.41
N ALA A 6 0.73 5.59 9.97
CA ALA A 6 0.10 4.93 8.83
C ALA A 6 -1.38 4.63 9.09
N LEU A 7 -1.69 4.07 10.26
CA LEU A 7 -3.07 3.77 10.62
C LEU A 7 -3.93 5.03 10.69
N SER A 8 -3.36 6.13 11.21
CA SER A 8 -4.07 7.41 11.26
C SER A 8 -4.43 7.90 9.86
N LEU A 9 -3.49 7.80 8.91
CA LEU A 9 -3.74 8.20 7.53
C LEU A 9 -4.79 7.32 6.86
N PHE A 10 -4.76 6.01 7.12
CA PHE A 10 -5.79 5.12 6.59
C PHE A 10 -7.17 5.44 7.15
N ARG A 11 -7.27 5.81 8.44
CA ARG A 11 -8.55 6.21 9.03
C ARG A 11 -9.04 7.55 8.46
N GLN A 12 -8.17 8.52 8.30
CA GLN A 12 -8.51 9.83 7.77
C GLN A 12 -9.05 9.77 6.33
N THR A 13 -8.56 8.82 5.54
CA THR A 13 -9.00 8.66 4.15
C THR A 13 -10.21 7.75 4.01
N GLY A 14 -10.67 7.14 5.10
CA GLY A 14 -11.74 6.16 5.06
C GLY A 14 -11.29 4.78 4.58
N ALA A 15 -9.98 4.58 4.42
CA ALA A 15 -9.44 3.31 3.95
C ALA A 15 -9.49 2.21 5.01
N LEU A 16 -9.41 2.59 6.28
CA LEU A 16 -9.57 1.65 7.38
C LEU A 16 -10.93 1.85 8.01
N LEU A 17 -11.77 0.83 7.93
CA LEU A 17 -13.13 0.83 8.45
C LEU A 17 -13.21 -0.06 9.67
N ASP A 18 -13.92 0.41 10.70
CA ASP A 18 -14.24 -0.37 11.89
C ASP A 18 -15.69 -0.86 11.78
N GLY A 19 -15.96 -2.08 12.21
CA GLY A 19 -17.30 -2.65 12.15
C GLY A 19 -17.24 -4.16 12.23
N HIS A 20 -18.19 -4.82 11.54
CA HIS A 20 -18.22 -6.26 11.42
C HIS A 20 -18.18 -6.62 9.95
N PHE A 21 -17.11 -7.29 9.53
CA PHE A 21 -16.90 -7.64 8.14
C PHE A 21 -16.64 -9.13 7.98
N ILE A 22 -17.20 -9.70 6.92
CA ILE A 22 -16.92 -11.08 6.53
C ILE A 22 -15.94 -11.02 5.36
N LEU A 23 -14.75 -11.56 5.58
CA LEU A 23 -13.68 -11.52 4.59
C LEU A 23 -13.90 -12.56 3.50
N ARG A 24 -13.18 -12.46 2.40
CA ARG A 24 -13.26 -13.43 1.29
C ARG A 24 -12.98 -14.86 1.76
N SER A 25 -12.15 -15.03 2.77
CA SER A 25 -11.84 -16.33 3.38
C SER A 25 -12.99 -16.93 4.19
N GLY A 26 -14.06 -16.16 4.45
CA GLY A 26 -15.14 -16.52 5.35
C GLY A 26 -14.89 -16.16 6.80
N LEU A 27 -13.69 -15.68 7.12
CA LEU A 27 -13.37 -15.24 8.48
C LEU A 27 -13.99 -13.88 8.76
N HIS A 28 -14.31 -13.65 10.03
CA HIS A 28 -14.88 -12.38 10.47
C HIS A 28 -13.78 -11.46 10.96
N SER A 29 -13.93 -10.16 10.70
CA SER A 29 -12.98 -9.14 11.16
C SER A 29 -13.73 -7.92 11.67
N ARG A 30 -13.12 -7.24 12.64
CA ARG A 30 -13.65 -5.95 13.13
C ARG A 30 -13.14 -4.79 12.30
N GLN A 31 -12.21 -5.03 11.41
CA GLN A 31 -11.61 -4.00 10.56
C GLN A 31 -11.55 -4.48 9.13
N PHE A 32 -11.65 -3.54 8.22
CA PHE A 32 -11.53 -3.79 6.79
C PHE A 32 -10.74 -2.66 6.14
N PHE A 33 -9.77 -3.02 5.29
CA PHE A 33 -8.96 -2.06 4.55
C PHE A 33 -9.44 -1.91 3.12
N GLN A 34 -9.73 -0.66 2.73
CA GLN A 34 -9.99 -0.26 1.35
C GLN A 34 -8.84 0.65 0.93
N CYS A 35 -7.67 0.08 0.70
CA CYS A 35 -6.45 0.85 0.44
C CYS A 35 -6.57 1.79 -0.76
N ALA A 36 -7.41 1.45 -1.74
CA ALA A 36 -7.64 2.31 -2.89
C ALA A 36 -8.10 3.71 -2.50
N LEU A 37 -8.82 3.86 -1.39
CA LEU A 37 -9.28 5.18 -0.93
C LEU A 37 -8.10 6.05 -0.48
N ALA A 38 -7.10 5.48 0.19
CA ALA A 38 -5.89 6.20 0.56
C ALA A 38 -5.02 6.49 -0.67
N LEU A 39 -4.92 5.52 -1.58
CA LEU A 39 -4.03 5.60 -2.74
C LEU A 39 -4.59 6.45 -3.88
N GLN A 40 -5.76 7.05 -3.72
CA GLN A 40 -6.24 8.10 -4.62
C GLN A 40 -5.52 9.42 -4.38
N GLN A 41 -4.96 9.61 -3.20
CA GLN A 41 -4.30 10.85 -2.80
C GLN A 41 -2.80 10.73 -3.11
N MET A 42 -2.37 11.36 -4.18
CA MET A 42 -0.97 11.24 -4.62
C MET A 42 0.05 11.66 -3.57
N PRO A 43 -0.17 12.71 -2.75
CA PRO A 43 0.76 13.01 -1.66
C PRO A 43 0.90 11.87 -0.66
N LEU A 44 -0.18 11.11 -0.40
CA LEU A 44 -0.13 9.94 0.49
C LEU A 44 0.58 8.77 -0.18
N VAL A 45 0.37 8.57 -1.48
CA VAL A 45 1.10 7.55 -2.25
C VAL A 45 2.60 7.80 -2.13
N GLU A 46 3.02 9.05 -2.25
CA GLU A 46 4.43 9.43 -2.11
C GLU A 46 4.95 9.12 -0.70
N LEU A 47 4.20 9.44 0.34
CA LEU A 47 4.58 9.15 1.72
C LEU A 47 4.70 7.65 2.00
N PHE A 48 3.69 6.88 1.60
CA PHE A 48 3.72 5.44 1.79
C PHE A 48 4.81 4.78 0.96
N GLY A 49 5.00 5.25 -0.27
CA GLY A 49 6.06 4.77 -1.15
C GLY A 49 7.44 5.02 -0.55
N ALA A 50 7.65 6.22 -0.01
CA ALA A 50 8.91 6.56 0.65
C ALA A 50 9.18 5.66 1.85
N ALA A 51 8.15 5.41 2.67
CA ALA A 51 8.29 4.56 3.85
C ALA A 51 8.65 3.12 3.48
N LEU A 52 8.01 2.59 2.43
CA LEU A 52 8.30 1.22 1.96
C LEU A 52 9.68 1.15 1.29
N ALA A 53 10.01 2.13 0.46
CA ALA A 53 11.31 2.18 -0.21
C ALA A 53 12.46 2.21 0.81
N GLU A 54 12.30 3.00 1.87
CA GLU A 54 13.32 3.11 2.91
C GLU A 54 13.58 1.77 3.60
N LYS A 55 12.54 0.96 3.80
CA LYS A 55 12.68 -0.35 4.46
C LYS A 55 13.49 -1.35 3.64
N VAL A 56 13.53 -1.19 2.32
CA VAL A 56 14.18 -2.15 1.41
C VAL A 56 15.39 -1.58 0.69
N ARG A 57 15.70 -0.31 0.90
CA ARG A 57 16.76 0.39 0.17
C ARG A 57 18.11 -0.31 0.29
N SER A 58 18.42 -0.84 1.48
CA SER A 58 19.70 -1.51 1.73
C SER A 58 19.79 -2.88 1.08
N LEU A 59 18.71 -3.41 0.54
CA LEU A 59 18.69 -4.75 -0.06
C LEU A 59 19.15 -4.77 -1.52
N GLY A 60 19.37 -3.60 -2.13
CA GLY A 60 19.79 -3.53 -3.53
C GLY A 60 18.71 -4.00 -4.50
N VAL A 61 17.47 -3.60 -4.26
CA VAL A 61 16.32 -4.01 -5.09
C VAL A 61 16.49 -3.53 -6.52
N GLU A 62 16.39 -4.43 -7.48
CA GLU A 62 16.51 -4.12 -8.91
C GLU A 62 15.16 -4.08 -9.62
N THR A 63 14.16 -4.74 -9.05
CA THR A 63 12.82 -4.82 -9.63
C THR A 63 11.79 -4.90 -8.52
N VAL A 64 10.71 -4.12 -8.68
CA VAL A 64 9.52 -4.22 -7.84
C VAL A 64 8.43 -4.91 -8.64
N ILE A 65 7.78 -5.91 -8.04
CA ILE A 65 6.64 -6.57 -8.64
C ILE A 65 5.41 -6.38 -7.73
N ALA A 66 4.29 -6.11 -8.34
CA ALA A 66 3.04 -5.94 -7.59
C ALA A 66 1.88 -6.60 -8.33
N PRO A 67 0.84 -7.02 -7.60
CA PRO A 67 -0.33 -7.61 -8.24
C PRO A 67 -1.21 -6.53 -8.88
N ALA A 68 -1.70 -6.81 -10.07
CA ALA A 68 -2.72 -5.97 -10.68
C ALA A 68 -4.08 -6.33 -10.04
N MET A 69 -4.98 -5.37 -9.88
CA MET A 69 -4.72 -3.95 -10.11
C MET A 69 -4.38 -3.21 -8.82
N GLY A 70 -4.70 -3.79 -7.65
CA GLY A 70 -4.60 -3.12 -6.35
C GLY A 70 -3.20 -2.67 -5.98
N GLY A 71 -2.16 -3.32 -6.50
CA GLY A 71 -0.78 -2.98 -6.17
C GLY A 71 -0.10 -2.04 -7.15
N LEU A 72 -0.78 -1.66 -8.27
CA LEU A 72 -0.11 -0.90 -9.33
C LEU A 72 0.36 0.47 -8.86
N VAL A 73 -0.49 1.22 -8.18
CA VAL A 73 -0.16 2.60 -7.80
C VAL A 73 0.99 2.62 -6.80
N ILE A 74 0.87 1.86 -5.72
CA ILE A 74 1.91 1.86 -4.68
C ILE A 74 3.20 1.19 -5.15
N GLY A 75 3.10 0.11 -5.92
CA GLY A 75 4.26 -0.59 -6.45
C GLY A 75 5.06 0.30 -7.39
N GLN A 76 4.38 1.01 -8.29
CA GLN A 76 5.02 1.95 -9.20
C GLN A 76 5.75 3.05 -8.42
N GLU A 77 5.13 3.59 -7.39
CA GLU A 77 5.75 4.67 -6.60
C GLU A 77 6.98 4.17 -5.84
N VAL A 78 6.93 2.96 -5.26
CA VAL A 78 8.10 2.39 -4.59
C VAL A 78 9.26 2.23 -5.58
N ALA A 79 8.99 1.69 -6.76
CA ALA A 79 10.01 1.52 -7.80
C ALA A 79 10.57 2.86 -8.25
N ARG A 80 9.71 3.87 -8.42
CA ARG A 80 10.14 5.22 -8.79
C ARG A 80 11.13 5.79 -7.76
N GLN A 81 10.82 5.65 -6.48
CA GLN A 81 11.67 6.17 -5.42
C GLN A 81 12.98 5.40 -5.29
N LEU A 82 12.97 4.09 -5.56
CA LEU A 82 14.18 3.28 -5.57
C LEU A 82 15.00 3.45 -6.86
N GLY A 83 14.40 4.04 -7.90
CA GLY A 83 15.06 4.20 -9.18
C GLY A 83 15.25 2.88 -9.92
N CYS A 84 14.34 1.93 -9.74
CA CYS A 84 14.44 0.60 -10.32
C CYS A 84 13.24 0.28 -11.21
N ARG A 85 13.27 -0.92 -11.81
CA ARG A 85 12.22 -1.39 -12.72
C ARG A 85 10.97 -1.80 -11.95
N PHE A 86 9.81 -1.53 -12.55
CA PHE A 86 8.52 -2.00 -12.03
C PHE A 86 7.85 -2.92 -13.04
N ILE A 87 7.36 -4.06 -12.56
CA ILE A 87 6.54 -4.97 -13.33
C ILE A 87 5.31 -5.37 -12.50
N PHE A 88 4.29 -5.88 -13.16
CA PHE A 88 3.10 -6.34 -12.45
C PHE A 88 2.65 -7.70 -12.95
N ALA A 89 1.94 -8.41 -12.07
CA ALA A 89 1.37 -9.72 -12.40
C ALA A 89 -0.15 -9.61 -12.43
N GLU A 90 -0.76 -10.18 -13.46
CA GLU A 90 -2.20 -10.31 -13.57
C GLU A 90 -2.61 -11.74 -13.30
N LYS A 91 -3.83 -11.87 -12.76
CA LYS A 91 -4.39 -13.17 -12.46
C LYS A 91 -5.31 -13.63 -13.60
#